data_4da32661a2fa7b07704e1a686047e9de
#
_entry.id   4da32661a2fa7b07704e1a686047e9de
#
_cell.length_a   1.000
_cell.length_b   1.000
_cell.length_c   1.000
_cell.angle_alpha   90.00
_cell.angle_beta   90.00
_cell.angle_gamma   90.00
#
_symmetry.space_group_name_H-M   'P 1'
#
loop_
_entity.id
_entity.type
_entity.pdbx_description
1 polymer ?
#
loop_
_entity_poly.entity_id
_entity_poly.type
_entity_poly.pdbx_seq_one_letter_code
_entity_poly.pdbx_strand_id
1 'polypeptide(L)'
;YRLEPEGEEKPGVWFEKRTEGGIDVRRICAPLRVSAVDYDVNGEGFGITAEFHNAVGNLKAVRIGLDELSTAAEKLRGLGLSIDEAPGARQSRVPDYLNAVFQNYKQQGIPLVRRVTRVGWLSDQFTAFAFPDGVMMAPGEDSKERYCMDLPEGAPSFEVKGTLQQWQESIGLTALKSDRLMLSLCVGFAAPMIQLLGLQNSPGVHFYGGSSIGKSTAARGTASIFGSRFGTWRLTDNFAELVASSHNSLPMVLDEISQADRKTMELLYMIANGRGKGRMTTKGGAKKVFTWALTLVSTGEQTTDEAKREKTGKA
;
A
#
# COMPACT_ATOMS: atom_id res chain seq x y z
N TYR A 1 -22.72 11.65 -22.83
CA TYR A 1 -21.77 10.60 -23.18
C TYR A 1 -22.45 9.25 -23.12
N ARG A 2 -22.06 8.35 -24.03
CA ARG A 2 -22.54 6.96 -24.09
C ARG A 2 -21.36 6.02 -24.12
N LEU A 3 -21.38 4.96 -23.33
CA LEU A 3 -20.41 3.88 -23.36
C LEU A 3 -21.01 2.69 -24.13
N GLU A 4 -20.37 2.30 -25.23
CA GLU A 4 -20.60 1.06 -25.95
C GLU A 4 -19.57 0.02 -25.47
N PRO A 5 -19.99 -1.06 -24.78
CA PRO A 5 -19.06 -2.04 -24.22
C PRO A 5 -18.34 -2.84 -25.32
N GLU A 6 -17.34 -3.61 -24.92
CA GLU A 6 -16.67 -4.56 -25.82
C GLU A 6 -17.65 -5.63 -26.29
N GLY A 7 -17.52 -6.01 -27.57
CA GLY A 7 -18.43 -6.95 -28.24
C GLY A 7 -19.54 -6.29 -29.06
N GLU A 8 -19.75 -5.00 -28.92
CA GLU A 8 -20.64 -4.21 -29.78
C GLU A 8 -19.97 -3.91 -31.12
N GLU A 9 -20.78 -3.57 -32.14
CA GLU A 9 -20.28 -3.26 -33.51
C GLU A 9 -19.27 -2.10 -33.51
N LYS A 10 -19.46 -1.13 -32.63
CA LYS A 10 -18.59 0.05 -32.49
C LYS A 10 -18.26 0.36 -31.03
N PRO A 11 -17.47 -0.49 -30.37
CA PRO A 11 -17.19 -0.30 -28.97
C PRO A 11 -16.40 1.00 -28.68
N GLY A 12 -16.74 1.69 -27.59
CA GLY A 12 -16.05 2.92 -27.21
C GLY A 12 -16.90 3.87 -26.37
N VAL A 13 -16.28 4.97 -26.00
CA VAL A 13 -16.96 6.11 -25.39
C VAL A 13 -17.33 7.09 -26.49
N TRP A 14 -18.59 7.47 -26.54
CA TRP A 14 -19.15 8.35 -27.55
C TRP A 14 -19.65 9.65 -26.91
N PHE A 15 -19.37 10.77 -27.59
CA PHE A 15 -19.93 12.07 -27.28
C PHE A 15 -21.04 12.39 -28.25
N GLU A 16 -22.20 12.81 -27.75
CA GLU A 16 -23.35 13.21 -28.52
C GLU A 16 -23.74 14.65 -28.16
N LYS A 17 -23.89 15.51 -29.13
CA LYS A 17 -24.34 16.88 -28.95
C LYS A 17 -25.46 17.19 -29.93
N ARG A 18 -26.58 17.68 -29.42
CA ARG A 18 -27.65 18.22 -30.25
C ARG A 18 -27.23 19.60 -30.77
N THR A 19 -27.32 19.81 -32.07
CA THR A 19 -27.07 21.07 -32.75
C THR A 19 -28.30 21.45 -33.55
N GLU A 20 -28.39 22.68 -34.05
CA GLU A 20 -29.52 23.13 -34.90
C GLU A 20 -29.66 22.32 -36.20
N GLY A 21 -28.55 21.70 -36.66
CA GLY A 21 -28.49 20.85 -37.86
C GLY A 21 -28.61 19.36 -37.64
N GLY A 22 -28.88 18.88 -36.38
CA GLY A 22 -28.98 17.47 -36.08
C GLY A 22 -28.18 17.04 -34.83
N ILE A 23 -27.79 15.76 -34.76
CA ILE A 23 -26.98 15.21 -33.66
C ILE A 23 -25.55 15.00 -34.16
N ASP A 24 -24.58 15.71 -33.58
CA ASP A 24 -23.16 15.45 -33.78
C ASP A 24 -22.73 14.32 -32.85
N VAL A 25 -22.26 13.20 -33.43
CA VAL A 25 -21.83 11.99 -32.70
C VAL A 25 -20.37 11.74 -33.03
N ARG A 26 -19.54 11.67 -32.01
CA ARG A 26 -18.09 11.40 -32.14
C ARG A 26 -17.62 10.37 -31.14
N ARG A 27 -16.87 9.38 -31.61
CA ARG A 27 -16.13 8.47 -30.75
C ARG A 27 -14.96 9.23 -30.11
N ILE A 28 -14.75 9.03 -28.79
CA ILE A 28 -13.69 9.71 -28.04
C ILE A 28 -12.52 8.75 -27.83
N CYS A 29 -12.81 7.55 -27.38
CA CYS A 29 -11.79 6.52 -27.08
C CYS A 29 -12.39 5.12 -27.16
N ALA A 30 -11.52 4.11 -27.06
CA ALA A 30 -11.90 2.73 -26.80
C ALA A 30 -12.77 2.62 -25.53
N PRO A 31 -13.44 1.48 -25.28
CA PRO A 31 -14.26 1.30 -24.09
C PRO A 31 -13.47 1.65 -22.83
N LEU A 32 -14.00 2.61 -22.07
CA LEU A 32 -13.42 3.11 -20.81
C LEU A 32 -14.54 3.13 -19.78
N ARG A 33 -14.49 2.19 -18.83
CA ARG A 33 -15.48 2.06 -17.77
C ARG A 33 -14.95 2.68 -16.48
N VAL A 34 -15.79 3.34 -15.71
CA VAL A 34 -15.51 3.69 -14.33
C VAL A 34 -16.11 2.61 -13.43
N SER A 35 -15.28 1.90 -12.67
CA SER A 35 -15.68 0.81 -11.80
C SER A 35 -15.93 1.23 -10.36
N ALA A 36 -15.31 2.32 -9.91
CA ALA A 36 -15.49 2.87 -8.57
C ALA A 36 -15.19 4.37 -8.52
N VAL A 37 -15.83 5.04 -7.56
CA VAL A 37 -15.43 6.35 -7.05
C VAL A 37 -14.80 6.13 -5.69
N ASP A 38 -13.66 6.75 -5.42
CA ASP A 38 -12.94 6.59 -4.16
C ASP A 38 -12.71 7.91 -3.44
N TYR A 39 -12.46 7.82 -2.13
CA TYR A 39 -12.03 8.90 -1.26
C TYR A 39 -11.06 8.36 -0.20
N ASP A 40 -10.23 9.21 0.38
CA ASP A 40 -9.26 8.80 1.41
C ASP A 40 -9.88 8.63 2.80
N VAL A 41 -9.05 8.22 3.75
CA VAL A 41 -9.47 8.01 5.15
C VAL A 41 -10.02 9.26 5.86
N ASN A 42 -9.74 10.45 5.33
CA ASN A 42 -10.23 11.72 5.87
C ASN A 42 -11.54 12.19 5.20
N GLY A 43 -12.06 11.44 4.23
CA GLY A 43 -13.21 11.86 3.44
C GLY A 43 -12.86 12.85 2.31
N GLU A 44 -11.58 12.92 1.93
CA GLU A 44 -11.03 13.84 0.95
C GLU A 44 -10.34 13.09 -0.21
N GLY A 45 -9.66 13.82 -1.10
CA GLY A 45 -8.82 13.24 -2.14
C GLY A 45 -9.58 12.32 -3.08
N PHE A 46 -10.80 12.71 -3.48
CA PHE A 46 -11.64 11.93 -4.37
C PHE A 46 -10.95 11.55 -5.66
N GLY A 47 -11.25 10.38 -6.16
CA GLY A 47 -10.77 9.85 -7.43
C GLY A 47 -11.76 8.88 -8.04
N ILE A 48 -11.41 8.40 -9.20
CA ILE A 48 -12.16 7.39 -9.97
C ILE A 48 -11.22 6.27 -10.38
N THR A 49 -11.70 5.05 -10.37
CA THR A 49 -11.00 3.90 -10.96
C THR A 49 -11.55 3.66 -12.35
N ALA A 50 -10.70 3.89 -13.35
CA ALA A 50 -10.99 3.67 -14.76
C ALA A 50 -10.44 2.32 -15.23
N GLU A 51 -11.26 1.52 -15.91
CA GLU A 51 -10.93 0.19 -16.42
C GLU A 51 -11.06 0.16 -17.94
N PHE A 52 -10.08 -0.42 -18.61
CA PHE A 52 -10.06 -0.59 -20.06
C PHE A 52 -9.10 -1.72 -20.49
N HIS A 53 -9.29 -2.26 -21.69
CA HIS A 53 -8.30 -3.13 -22.30
C HIS A 53 -7.31 -2.28 -23.11
N ASN A 54 -6.01 -2.50 -22.87
CA ASN A 54 -4.98 -1.80 -23.61
C ASN A 54 -4.78 -2.38 -25.01
N ALA A 55 -3.91 -1.78 -25.82
CA ALA A 55 -3.64 -2.19 -27.21
C ALA A 55 -3.13 -3.64 -27.36
N VAL A 56 -2.64 -4.27 -26.30
CA VAL A 56 -2.23 -5.68 -26.29
C VAL A 56 -3.27 -6.61 -25.64
N GLY A 57 -4.48 -6.12 -25.37
CA GLY A 57 -5.59 -6.89 -24.82
C GLY A 57 -5.57 -7.11 -23.32
N ASN A 58 -4.66 -6.51 -22.58
CA ASN A 58 -4.61 -6.64 -21.12
C ASN A 58 -5.58 -5.66 -20.44
N LEU A 59 -6.39 -6.18 -19.51
CA LEU A 59 -7.21 -5.32 -18.66
C LEU A 59 -6.33 -4.46 -17.76
N LYS A 60 -6.57 -3.16 -17.76
CA LYS A 60 -5.95 -2.16 -16.89
C LYS A 60 -7.02 -1.53 -16.01
N ALA A 61 -6.72 -1.43 -14.72
CA ALA A 61 -7.47 -0.64 -13.75
C ALA A 61 -6.55 0.48 -13.23
N VAL A 62 -6.95 1.72 -13.39
CA VAL A 62 -6.11 2.89 -13.10
C VAL A 62 -6.89 3.90 -12.31
N ARG A 63 -6.33 4.33 -11.19
CA ARG A 63 -6.85 5.45 -10.43
C ARG A 63 -6.47 6.78 -11.04
N ILE A 64 -7.45 7.68 -11.13
CA ILE A 64 -7.30 9.07 -11.55
C ILE A 64 -7.90 9.96 -10.46
N GLY A 65 -7.07 10.80 -9.83
CA GLY A 65 -7.53 11.81 -8.90
C GLY A 65 -8.38 12.86 -9.62
N LEU A 66 -9.38 13.42 -8.95
CA LEU A 66 -10.18 14.50 -9.55
C LEU A 66 -9.35 15.75 -9.81
N ASP A 67 -8.29 15.97 -9.05
CA ASP A 67 -7.29 17.02 -9.26
C ASP A 67 -6.35 16.75 -10.45
N GLU A 68 -6.28 15.49 -10.92
CA GLU A 68 -5.49 15.03 -12.07
C GLU A 68 -6.30 14.87 -13.35
N LEU A 69 -7.59 15.18 -13.36
CA LEU A 69 -8.46 14.95 -14.53
C LEU A 69 -7.94 15.62 -15.81
N SER A 70 -7.33 16.80 -15.71
CA SER A 70 -6.79 17.51 -16.86
C SER A 70 -5.70 16.74 -17.62
N THR A 71 -4.96 15.86 -16.93
CA THR A 71 -3.89 15.02 -17.49
C THR A 71 -4.31 13.57 -17.71
N ALA A 72 -5.57 13.22 -17.41
CA ALA A 72 -6.10 11.87 -17.49
C ALA A 72 -5.92 11.24 -18.88
N ALA A 73 -6.17 12.00 -19.94
CA ALA A 73 -6.03 11.50 -21.32
C ALA A 73 -4.59 11.08 -21.64
N GLU A 74 -3.59 11.85 -21.20
CA GLU A 74 -2.18 11.53 -21.41
C GLU A 74 -1.78 10.29 -20.61
N LYS A 75 -2.19 10.21 -19.34
CA LYS A 75 -1.94 9.07 -18.45
C LYS A 75 -2.53 7.78 -19.04
N LEU A 76 -3.78 7.80 -19.47
CA LEU A 76 -4.46 6.64 -20.02
C LEU A 76 -3.87 6.23 -21.38
N ARG A 77 -3.51 7.19 -22.26
CA ARG A 77 -2.81 6.92 -23.51
C ARG A 77 -1.46 6.26 -23.27
N GLY A 78 -0.69 6.73 -22.28
CA GLY A 78 0.58 6.12 -21.89
C GLY A 78 0.45 4.66 -21.42
N LEU A 79 -0.73 4.26 -20.92
CA LEU A 79 -1.06 2.89 -20.52
C LEU A 79 -1.68 2.06 -21.65
N GLY A 80 -1.83 2.63 -22.84
CA GLY A 80 -2.28 1.94 -24.05
C GLY A 80 -3.78 2.03 -24.32
N LEU A 81 -4.51 3.00 -23.75
CA LEU A 81 -5.87 3.30 -24.16
C LEU A 81 -5.84 3.98 -25.55
N SER A 82 -6.61 3.44 -26.50
CA SER A 82 -6.81 4.09 -27.79
C SER A 82 -7.75 5.29 -27.63
N ILE A 83 -7.22 6.49 -27.89
CA ILE A 83 -7.97 7.76 -27.83
C ILE A 83 -7.97 8.36 -29.25
N ASP A 84 -9.16 8.61 -29.79
CA ASP A 84 -9.34 9.03 -31.19
C ASP A 84 -8.96 10.49 -31.41
N GLU A 85 -8.79 11.27 -30.37
CA GLU A 85 -8.34 12.65 -30.42
C GLU A 85 -6.81 12.73 -30.60
N ALA A 86 -6.35 13.68 -31.40
CA ALA A 86 -4.93 13.88 -31.66
C ALA A 86 -4.15 14.16 -30.36
N PRO A 87 -2.91 13.66 -30.21
CA PRO A 87 -2.04 14.02 -29.10
C PRO A 87 -1.84 15.53 -29.05
N GLY A 88 -2.04 16.16 -27.88
CA GLY A 88 -1.93 17.60 -27.71
C GLY A 88 -3.12 18.40 -28.23
N ALA A 89 -4.24 17.78 -28.61
CA ALA A 89 -5.49 18.48 -28.86
C ALA A 89 -5.82 19.39 -27.66
N ARG A 90 -6.13 20.67 -27.93
CA ARG A 90 -6.34 21.68 -26.87
C ARG A 90 -7.46 21.33 -25.88
N GLN A 91 -8.33 20.37 -26.19
CA GLN A 91 -9.41 19.88 -25.33
C GLN A 91 -9.64 18.41 -25.62
N SER A 92 -9.05 17.54 -24.80
CA SER A 92 -9.48 16.14 -24.74
C SER A 92 -10.84 16.04 -24.04
N ARG A 93 -11.75 15.23 -24.58
CA ARG A 93 -13.07 14.97 -23.99
C ARG A 93 -13.05 13.83 -22.97
N VAL A 94 -11.94 13.15 -22.82
CA VAL A 94 -11.79 12.09 -21.80
C VAL A 94 -11.94 12.64 -20.39
N PRO A 95 -11.30 13.77 -19.99
CA PRO A 95 -11.55 14.41 -18.71
C PRO A 95 -13.03 14.78 -18.48
N ASP A 96 -13.68 15.34 -19.48
CA ASP A 96 -15.10 15.73 -19.40
C ASP A 96 -16.01 14.52 -19.21
N TYR A 97 -15.73 13.42 -19.90
CA TYR A 97 -16.43 12.15 -19.73
C TYR A 97 -16.28 11.62 -18.30
N LEU A 98 -15.05 11.53 -17.81
CA LEU A 98 -14.76 11.04 -16.47
C LEU A 98 -15.42 11.91 -15.39
N ASN A 99 -15.38 13.24 -15.55
CA ASN A 99 -16.07 14.16 -14.65
C ASN A 99 -17.61 13.99 -14.70
N ALA A 100 -18.18 13.81 -15.88
CA ALA A 100 -19.63 13.56 -16.02
C ALA A 100 -20.06 12.24 -15.33
N VAL A 101 -19.24 11.20 -15.43
CA VAL A 101 -19.48 9.93 -14.71
C VAL A 101 -19.38 10.16 -13.21
N PHE A 102 -18.35 10.87 -12.73
CA PHE A 102 -18.21 11.21 -11.31
C PHE A 102 -19.44 11.96 -10.77
N GLN A 103 -19.94 12.96 -11.47
CA GLN A 103 -21.11 13.72 -11.02
C GLN A 103 -22.38 12.87 -10.94
N ASN A 104 -22.46 11.79 -11.71
CA ASN A 104 -23.64 10.92 -11.80
C ASN A 104 -23.41 9.50 -11.29
N TYR A 105 -22.31 9.22 -10.54
CA TYR A 105 -21.91 7.88 -10.17
C TYR A 105 -23.01 7.11 -9.39
N LYS A 106 -23.73 7.79 -8.49
CA LYS A 106 -24.82 7.18 -7.70
C LYS A 106 -25.96 6.70 -8.60
N GLN A 107 -26.36 7.50 -9.60
CA GLN A 107 -27.42 7.16 -10.55
C GLN A 107 -27.00 6.00 -11.46
N GLN A 108 -25.72 5.88 -11.75
CA GLN A 108 -25.13 4.82 -12.56
C GLN A 108 -24.82 3.54 -11.73
N GLY A 109 -25.12 3.55 -10.44
CA GLY A 109 -24.85 2.41 -9.56
C GLY A 109 -23.35 2.14 -9.34
N ILE A 110 -22.49 3.13 -9.62
CA ILE A 110 -21.05 3.01 -9.39
C ILE A 110 -20.79 3.10 -7.88
N PRO A 111 -20.07 2.12 -7.30
CA PRO A 111 -19.83 2.10 -5.86
C PRO A 111 -18.91 3.25 -5.42
N LEU A 112 -19.23 3.83 -4.26
CA LEU A 112 -18.32 4.67 -3.51
C LEU A 112 -17.49 3.78 -2.59
N VAL A 113 -16.15 3.88 -2.65
CA VAL A 113 -15.22 3.06 -1.88
C VAL A 113 -14.25 3.92 -1.09
N ARG A 114 -13.91 3.47 0.11
CA ARG A 114 -12.88 4.11 0.93
C ARG A 114 -11.51 3.58 0.53
N ARG A 115 -10.63 4.47 0.12
CA ARG A 115 -9.27 4.14 -0.30
C ARG A 115 -8.37 3.97 0.91
N VAL A 116 -7.70 2.84 0.98
CA VAL A 116 -6.76 2.48 2.03
C VAL A 116 -5.35 2.43 1.47
N THR A 117 -4.50 3.34 1.93
CA THR A 117 -3.13 3.53 1.44
C THR A 117 -2.06 2.90 2.31
N ARG A 118 -2.43 2.26 3.42
CA ARG A 118 -1.53 1.55 4.32
C ARG A 118 -2.26 0.43 5.06
N VAL A 119 -1.52 -0.58 5.46
CA VAL A 119 -2.03 -1.68 6.31
C VAL A 119 -2.21 -1.23 7.76
N GLY A 120 -2.92 -2.05 8.55
CA GLY A 120 -3.15 -1.84 9.98
C GLY A 120 -4.55 -1.33 10.29
N TRP A 121 -4.75 -0.84 11.51
CA TRP A 121 -6.03 -0.33 11.97
C TRP A 121 -6.46 0.92 11.18
N LEU A 122 -7.72 0.93 10.74
CA LEU A 122 -8.27 2.01 9.92
C LEU A 122 -8.79 3.19 10.73
N SER A 123 -9.04 2.99 12.04
CA SER A 123 -9.51 4.03 12.95
C SER A 123 -9.11 3.72 14.39
N ASP A 124 -9.22 4.72 15.26
CA ASP A 124 -8.99 4.57 16.71
C ASP A 124 -10.10 3.77 17.42
N GLN A 125 -11.15 3.39 16.71
CA GLN A 125 -12.21 2.50 17.20
C GLN A 125 -11.82 1.01 17.08
N PHE A 126 -10.78 0.70 16.30
CA PHE A 126 -10.26 -0.66 16.10
C PHE A 126 -11.29 -1.67 15.59
N THR A 127 -12.25 -1.21 14.79
CA THR A 127 -13.32 -2.06 14.23
C THR A 127 -12.97 -2.67 12.88
N ALA A 128 -11.94 -2.15 12.22
CA ALA A 128 -11.51 -2.61 10.90
C ALA A 128 -9.98 -2.62 10.79
N PHE A 129 -9.43 -3.71 10.27
CA PHE A 129 -7.99 -3.89 10.04
C PHE A 129 -7.71 -4.16 8.57
N ALA A 130 -6.85 -3.34 7.97
CA ALA A 130 -6.44 -3.49 6.58
C ALA A 130 -5.24 -4.43 6.45
N PHE A 131 -5.39 -5.46 5.63
CA PHE A 131 -4.32 -6.29 5.07
C PHE A 131 -4.03 -5.87 3.62
N PRO A 132 -2.93 -6.30 3.03
CA PRO A 132 -2.63 -5.98 1.64
C PRO A 132 -3.65 -6.46 0.62
N ASP A 133 -4.38 -7.52 0.92
CA ASP A 133 -5.39 -8.18 0.08
C ASP A 133 -6.84 -7.80 0.44
N GLY A 134 -7.05 -6.99 1.49
CA GLY A 134 -8.38 -6.53 1.86
C GLY A 134 -8.50 -6.03 3.29
N VAL A 135 -9.74 -5.80 3.72
CA VAL A 135 -10.07 -5.31 5.06
C VAL A 135 -10.87 -6.37 5.83
N MET A 136 -10.40 -6.68 7.02
CA MET A 136 -11.11 -7.54 7.96
C MET A 136 -11.84 -6.67 9.00
N MET A 137 -13.14 -6.96 9.20
CA MET A 137 -13.94 -6.31 10.23
C MET A 137 -13.85 -7.05 11.57
N ALA A 138 -13.96 -6.33 12.66
CA ALA A 138 -14.09 -6.92 13.98
C ALA A 138 -15.38 -7.77 14.06
N PRO A 139 -15.40 -8.85 14.86
CA PRO A 139 -16.59 -9.67 15.03
C PRO A 139 -17.80 -8.85 15.50
N GLY A 140 -18.93 -9.00 14.81
CA GLY A 140 -20.17 -8.28 15.10
C GLY A 140 -20.27 -6.90 14.44
N GLU A 141 -19.23 -6.43 13.80
CA GLU A 141 -19.24 -5.21 12.99
C GLU A 141 -19.58 -5.54 11.54
N ASP A 142 -20.54 -4.84 10.98
CA ASP A 142 -20.87 -4.91 9.55
C ASP A 142 -20.64 -3.54 8.92
N SER A 143 -19.66 -3.45 8.06
CA SER A 143 -19.36 -2.21 7.37
C SER A 143 -20.20 -2.10 6.10
N LYS A 144 -21.01 -1.05 6.03
CA LYS A 144 -21.64 -0.62 4.76
C LYS A 144 -20.59 0.01 3.81
N GLU A 145 -19.41 0.33 4.32
CA GLU A 145 -18.31 0.87 3.53
C GLU A 145 -17.63 -0.23 2.73
N ARG A 146 -17.33 0.08 1.48
CA ARG A 146 -16.47 -0.73 0.63
C ARG A 146 -15.08 -0.14 0.65
N TYR A 147 -14.07 -0.99 0.61
CA TYR A 147 -12.68 -0.58 0.66
C TYR A 147 -11.95 -0.97 -0.62
N CYS A 148 -11.01 -0.14 -1.05
CA CYS A 148 -10.03 -0.48 -2.07
C CYS A 148 -8.61 -0.27 -1.52
N MET A 149 -7.73 -1.24 -1.75
CA MET A 149 -6.33 -1.14 -1.38
C MET A 149 -5.56 -0.39 -2.47
N ASP A 150 -4.86 0.66 -2.07
CA ASP A 150 -4.00 1.50 -2.93
C ASP A 150 -2.66 1.71 -2.22
N LEU A 151 -1.91 0.63 -2.07
CA LEU A 151 -0.62 0.66 -1.39
C LEU A 151 0.43 1.34 -2.26
N PRO A 152 1.39 2.08 -1.67
CA PRO A 152 2.45 2.74 -2.42
C PRO A 152 3.23 1.77 -3.30
N GLU A 153 3.59 2.21 -4.51
CA GLU A 153 4.47 1.45 -5.39
C GLU A 153 5.82 1.18 -4.70
N GLY A 154 6.32 -0.06 -4.82
CA GLY A 154 7.53 -0.50 -4.14
C GLY A 154 7.35 -0.86 -2.66
N ALA A 155 6.15 -0.76 -2.10
CA ALA A 155 5.87 -1.31 -0.78
C ALA A 155 6.16 -2.83 -0.76
N PRO A 156 6.64 -3.37 0.37
CA PRO A 156 6.84 -4.80 0.51
C PRO A 156 5.56 -5.58 0.22
N SER A 157 5.68 -6.65 -0.55
CA SER A 157 4.56 -7.55 -0.77
C SER A 157 4.39 -8.49 0.41
N PHE A 158 3.13 -8.81 0.68
CA PHE A 158 2.74 -9.82 1.65
C PHE A 158 2.09 -10.96 0.87
N GLU A 159 2.48 -12.19 1.15
CA GLU A 159 2.00 -13.35 0.40
C GLU A 159 1.53 -14.44 1.37
N VAL A 160 0.31 -14.89 1.18
CA VAL A 160 -0.19 -16.07 1.90
C VAL A 160 0.29 -17.33 1.18
N LYS A 161 1.01 -18.22 1.91
CA LYS A 161 1.48 -19.51 1.40
C LYS A 161 1.11 -20.63 2.35
N GLY A 162 0.50 -21.68 1.83
CA GLY A 162 0.05 -22.81 2.61
C GLY A 162 -1.23 -22.53 3.41
N THR A 163 -1.49 -23.37 4.40
CA THR A 163 -2.68 -23.28 5.27
C THR A 163 -2.28 -22.97 6.71
N LEU A 164 -3.23 -22.46 7.51
CA LEU A 164 -3.03 -22.25 8.94
C LEU A 164 -2.60 -23.54 9.66
N GLN A 165 -3.20 -24.67 9.30
CA GLN A 165 -2.85 -25.96 9.89
C GLN A 165 -1.39 -26.33 9.60
N GLN A 166 -0.93 -26.20 8.35
CA GLN A 166 0.46 -26.45 7.97
C GLN A 166 1.43 -25.53 8.72
N TRP A 167 1.08 -24.25 8.90
CA TRP A 167 1.87 -23.31 9.68
C TRP A 167 1.95 -23.70 11.15
N GLN A 168 0.82 -24.09 11.76
CA GLN A 168 0.76 -24.56 13.15
C GLN A 168 1.60 -25.82 13.36
N GLU A 169 1.49 -26.81 12.48
CA GLU A 169 2.22 -28.09 12.56
C GLU A 169 3.73 -27.92 12.36
N SER A 170 4.16 -27.00 11.50
CA SER A 170 5.58 -26.76 11.22
C SER A 170 6.21 -25.75 12.18
N ILE A 171 5.79 -24.50 12.14
CA ILE A 171 6.38 -23.40 12.89
C ILE A 171 5.87 -23.38 14.32
N GLY A 172 4.55 -23.52 14.52
CA GLY A 172 3.89 -23.49 15.83
C GLY A 172 4.44 -24.57 16.77
N LEU A 173 4.40 -25.83 16.37
CA LEU A 173 4.93 -26.93 17.20
C LEU A 173 6.44 -26.84 17.41
N THR A 174 7.19 -26.30 16.46
CA THR A 174 8.63 -26.05 16.63
C THR A 174 8.89 -24.97 17.67
N ALA A 175 8.07 -23.93 17.71
CA ALA A 175 8.19 -22.84 18.67
C ALA A 175 8.00 -23.32 20.13
N LEU A 176 7.16 -24.33 20.37
CA LEU A 176 6.99 -24.94 21.70
C LEU A 176 8.29 -25.56 22.27
N LYS A 177 9.28 -25.82 21.41
CA LYS A 177 10.58 -26.40 21.76
C LYS A 177 11.71 -25.39 21.79
N SER A 178 11.43 -24.09 21.53
CA SER A 178 12.45 -23.04 21.42
C SER A 178 11.93 -21.73 21.97
N ASP A 179 12.40 -21.30 23.13
CA ASP A 179 12.02 -20.02 23.76
C ASP A 179 12.31 -18.83 22.85
N ARG A 180 13.39 -18.88 22.08
CA ARG A 180 13.76 -17.80 21.15
C ARG A 180 12.80 -17.70 19.95
N LEU A 181 12.40 -18.84 19.39
CA LEU A 181 11.41 -18.85 18.31
C LEU A 181 10.04 -18.43 18.87
N MET A 182 9.66 -18.93 20.04
CA MET A 182 8.42 -18.53 20.71
C MET A 182 8.40 -17.02 20.97
N LEU A 183 9.46 -16.44 21.55
CA LEU A 183 9.57 -15.00 21.75
C LEU A 183 9.42 -14.23 20.43
N SER A 184 10.09 -14.71 19.36
CA SER A 184 10.01 -14.08 18.05
C SER A 184 8.58 -14.04 17.49
N LEU A 185 7.84 -15.15 17.63
CA LEU A 185 6.43 -15.21 17.24
C LEU A 185 5.56 -14.30 18.11
N CYS A 186 5.76 -14.28 19.42
CA CYS A 186 5.03 -13.39 20.33
C CYS A 186 5.22 -11.92 19.96
N VAL A 187 6.45 -11.51 19.62
CA VAL A 187 6.74 -10.15 19.13
C VAL A 187 5.98 -9.87 17.83
N GLY A 188 5.91 -10.83 16.93
CA GLY A 188 5.15 -10.69 15.69
C GLY A 188 3.65 -10.50 15.94
N PHE A 189 3.03 -11.34 16.77
CA PHE A 189 1.62 -11.22 17.12
C PHE A 189 1.30 -9.98 17.96
N ALA A 190 2.26 -9.41 18.68
CA ALA A 190 2.08 -8.16 19.42
C ALA A 190 1.98 -6.92 18.54
N ALA A 191 2.41 -6.98 17.26
CA ALA A 191 2.43 -5.82 16.40
C ALA A 191 1.08 -5.10 16.25
N PRO A 192 -0.06 -5.77 15.97
CA PRO A 192 -1.36 -5.12 15.93
C PRO A 192 -1.79 -4.49 17.27
N MET A 193 -1.23 -4.94 18.38
CA MET A 193 -1.61 -4.49 19.73
C MET A 193 -0.94 -3.18 20.13
N ILE A 194 0.11 -2.75 19.44
CA ILE A 194 0.87 -1.52 19.77
C ILE A 194 -0.04 -0.31 19.82
N GLN A 195 -0.88 -0.13 18.81
CA GLN A 195 -1.84 0.98 18.76
C GLN A 195 -2.97 0.81 19.79
N LEU A 196 -3.50 -0.41 19.96
CA LEU A 196 -4.53 -0.72 20.96
C LEU A 196 -4.08 -0.38 22.37
N LEU A 197 -2.80 -0.59 22.68
CA LEU A 197 -2.20 -0.28 23.98
C LEU A 197 -1.78 1.20 24.13
N GLY A 198 -1.97 2.02 23.11
CA GLY A 198 -1.59 3.43 23.12
C GLY A 198 -0.07 3.66 23.21
N LEU A 199 0.75 2.68 22.83
CA LEU A 199 2.20 2.80 22.87
C LEU A 199 2.68 3.78 21.81
N GLN A 200 3.51 4.74 22.22
CA GLN A 200 4.03 5.79 21.34
C GLN A 200 5.22 5.32 20.49
N ASN A 201 5.93 4.29 20.95
CA ASN A 201 7.13 3.76 20.32
C ASN A 201 6.88 2.39 19.73
N SER A 202 7.63 2.05 18.69
CA SER A 202 7.66 0.72 18.06
C SER A 202 8.70 -0.15 18.78
N PRO A 203 8.30 -1.08 19.66
CA PRO A 203 9.23 -1.94 20.37
C PRO A 203 9.85 -2.97 19.45
N GLY A 204 11.00 -3.54 19.86
CA GLY A 204 11.64 -4.57 19.06
C GLY A 204 12.56 -5.47 19.87
N VAL A 205 12.94 -6.58 19.26
CA VAL A 205 13.94 -7.50 19.77
C VAL A 205 15.06 -7.67 18.75
N HIS A 206 16.28 -7.81 19.25
CA HIS A 206 17.45 -8.10 18.45
C HIS A 206 18.07 -9.43 18.88
N PHE A 207 18.06 -10.42 17.99
CA PHE A 207 18.71 -11.71 18.23
C PHE A 207 20.15 -11.65 17.75
N TYR A 208 21.12 -11.80 18.66
CA TYR A 208 22.55 -11.75 18.34
C TYR A 208 23.29 -13.01 18.81
N GLY A 209 24.48 -13.21 18.27
CA GLY A 209 25.35 -14.34 18.59
C GLY A 209 26.00 -14.97 17.36
N GLY A 210 26.75 -16.04 17.54
CA GLY A 210 27.48 -16.71 16.49
C GLY A 210 26.63 -17.17 15.30
N SER A 211 27.29 -17.49 14.19
CA SER A 211 26.62 -17.97 12.98
C SER A 211 25.88 -19.31 13.21
N SER A 212 24.84 -19.56 12.45
CA SER A 212 24.11 -20.83 12.39
C SER A 212 23.40 -21.29 13.70
N ILE A 213 23.13 -20.39 14.65
CA ILE A 213 22.39 -20.69 15.88
C ILE A 213 20.88 -20.50 15.80
N GLY A 214 20.34 -20.27 14.59
CA GLY A 214 18.88 -20.17 14.35
C GLY A 214 18.28 -18.76 14.41
N LYS A 215 19.08 -17.68 14.49
CA LYS A 215 18.61 -16.29 14.53
C LYS A 215 17.69 -15.95 13.35
N SER A 216 18.17 -16.15 12.12
CA SER A 216 17.40 -15.89 10.90
C SER A 216 16.19 -16.82 10.76
N THR A 217 16.23 -18.03 11.35
CA THR A 217 15.07 -18.93 11.43
C THR A 217 13.97 -18.34 12.32
N ALA A 218 14.33 -17.84 13.50
CA ALA A 218 13.38 -17.16 14.39
C ALA A 218 12.76 -15.93 13.72
N ALA A 219 13.58 -15.10 13.08
CA ALA A 219 13.12 -13.92 12.35
C ALA A 219 12.18 -14.27 11.17
N ARG A 220 12.48 -15.33 10.40
CA ARG A 220 11.58 -15.84 9.34
C ARG A 220 10.27 -16.37 9.91
N GLY A 221 10.29 -16.99 11.10
CA GLY A 221 9.08 -17.39 11.82
C GLY A 221 8.17 -16.19 12.03
N THR A 222 8.68 -15.06 12.52
CA THR A 222 7.90 -13.83 12.67
C THR A 222 7.36 -13.31 11.34
N ALA A 223 8.19 -13.23 10.31
CA ALA A 223 7.75 -12.77 8.99
C ALA A 223 6.62 -13.63 8.41
N SER A 224 6.62 -14.93 8.69
CA SER A 224 5.63 -15.88 8.19
C SER A 224 4.22 -15.69 8.77
N ILE A 225 4.06 -15.02 9.92
CA ILE A 225 2.75 -14.80 10.56
C ILE A 225 1.81 -14.04 9.64
N PHE A 226 2.33 -13.00 8.97
CA PHE A 226 1.57 -12.14 8.07
C PHE A 226 2.03 -12.26 6.61
N GLY A 227 2.90 -13.23 6.29
CA GLY A 227 3.43 -13.40 4.94
C GLY A 227 4.32 -12.24 4.49
N SER A 228 4.91 -11.48 5.42
CA SER A 228 5.79 -10.36 5.09
C SER A 228 7.13 -10.85 4.52
N ARG A 229 7.73 -10.03 3.66
CA ARG A 229 9.08 -10.33 3.18
C ARG A 229 10.10 -10.06 4.28
N PHE A 230 11.05 -10.96 4.36
CA PHE A 230 12.25 -10.85 5.16
C PHE A 230 13.21 -9.85 4.53
N GLY A 231 13.50 -8.75 5.21
CA GLY A 231 14.38 -7.68 4.74
C GLY A 231 15.79 -7.77 5.30
N THR A 232 16.68 -6.89 4.82
CA THR A 232 18.03 -6.70 5.37
C THR A 232 18.22 -5.25 5.77
N TRP A 233 19.25 -4.96 6.59
CA TRP A 233 19.57 -3.59 7.02
C TRP A 233 20.18 -2.71 5.91
N ARG A 234 20.31 -3.20 4.69
CA ARG A 234 20.79 -2.42 3.54
C ARG A 234 19.67 -1.56 2.95
N LEU A 235 19.25 -0.57 3.69
CA LEU A 235 18.16 0.34 3.33
C LEU A 235 18.66 1.78 3.30
N THR A 236 18.20 2.57 2.33
CA THR A 236 18.33 4.03 2.40
C THR A 236 17.25 4.58 3.36
N ASP A 237 17.50 5.77 3.93
CA ASP A 237 16.57 6.43 4.85
C ASP A 237 15.14 6.49 4.29
N ASN A 238 15.00 6.96 3.03
CA ASN A 238 13.70 7.12 2.39
C ASN A 238 12.99 5.78 2.18
N PHE A 239 13.74 4.75 1.78
CA PHE A 239 13.18 3.42 1.59
C PHE A 239 12.81 2.76 2.92
N ALA A 240 13.59 2.98 3.98
CA ALA A 240 13.26 2.51 5.32
C ALA A 240 11.96 3.12 5.85
N GLU A 241 11.69 4.42 5.60
CA GLU A 241 10.41 5.05 5.95
C GLU A 241 9.23 4.42 5.19
N LEU A 242 9.39 4.14 3.89
CA LEU A 242 8.37 3.44 3.09
C LEU A 242 8.11 2.04 3.64
N VAL A 243 9.18 1.27 3.88
CA VAL A 243 9.07 -0.09 4.43
C VAL A 243 8.40 -0.08 5.80
N ALA A 244 8.82 0.80 6.73
CA ALA A 244 8.24 0.91 8.06
C ALA A 244 6.76 1.30 8.01
N SER A 245 6.39 2.29 7.18
CA SER A 245 4.98 2.68 7.02
C SER A 245 4.11 1.59 6.41
N SER A 246 4.69 0.77 5.53
CA SER A 246 4.02 -0.39 4.91
C SER A 246 3.87 -1.58 5.87
N HIS A 247 4.57 -1.57 7.02
CA HIS A 247 4.40 -2.54 8.10
C HIS A 247 3.62 -1.96 9.29
N ASN A 248 2.86 -0.87 9.09
CA ASN A 248 2.05 -0.32 10.17
C ASN A 248 1.13 -1.38 10.78
N SER A 249 1.14 -1.52 12.10
CA SER A 249 0.46 -2.57 12.87
C SER A 249 0.89 -4.03 12.53
N LEU A 250 2.00 -4.21 11.82
CA LEU A 250 2.58 -5.50 11.46
C LEU A 250 4.05 -5.58 11.92
N PRO A 251 4.62 -6.79 12.07
CA PRO A 251 6.04 -6.93 12.38
C PRO A 251 6.91 -6.56 11.18
N MET A 252 7.95 -5.77 11.41
CA MET A 252 9.03 -5.50 10.47
C MET A 252 10.22 -6.38 10.84
N VAL A 253 10.76 -7.12 9.87
CA VAL A 253 11.87 -8.07 10.11
C VAL A 253 13.07 -7.67 9.27
N LEU A 254 14.21 -7.41 9.94
CA LEU A 254 15.46 -7.01 9.30
C LEU A 254 16.62 -7.92 9.76
N ASP A 255 17.23 -8.59 8.81
CA ASP A 255 18.33 -9.52 9.04
C ASP A 255 19.69 -8.83 8.89
N GLU A 256 20.67 -9.31 9.62
CA GLU A 256 22.10 -9.04 9.53
C GLU A 256 22.46 -7.55 9.71
N ILE A 257 22.43 -7.09 10.96
CA ILE A 257 22.77 -5.70 11.33
C ILE A 257 24.22 -5.32 10.98
N SER A 258 25.12 -6.29 10.83
CA SER A 258 26.52 -6.03 10.41
C SER A 258 26.61 -5.42 9.00
N GLN A 259 25.60 -5.65 8.15
CA GLN A 259 25.50 -5.03 6.82
C GLN A 259 25.04 -3.56 6.88
N ALA A 260 24.69 -3.10 8.06
CA ALA A 260 24.29 -1.73 8.33
C ALA A 260 25.46 -0.76 8.14
N ASP A 261 25.21 0.41 7.57
CA ASP A 261 26.16 1.50 7.52
C ASP A 261 26.05 2.40 8.78
N ARG A 262 26.89 3.43 8.87
CA ARG A 262 26.87 4.39 9.99
C ARG A 262 25.49 5.04 10.20
N LYS A 263 24.72 5.22 9.13
CA LYS A 263 23.38 5.83 9.17
C LYS A 263 22.33 4.85 9.69
N THR A 264 22.61 3.57 9.67
CA THR A 264 21.62 2.53 10.04
C THR A 264 21.23 2.60 11.52
N MET A 265 22.14 3.08 12.40
CA MET A 265 21.77 3.30 13.80
C MET A 265 20.77 4.45 13.95
N GLU A 266 20.83 5.46 13.07
CA GLU A 266 19.82 6.50 13.00
C GLU A 266 18.49 5.92 12.50
N LEU A 267 18.52 4.96 11.57
CA LEU A 267 17.34 4.24 11.10
C LEU A 267 16.68 3.43 12.22
N LEU A 268 17.44 2.76 13.08
CA LEU A 268 16.91 2.02 14.22
C LEU A 268 16.10 2.96 15.14
N TYR A 269 16.66 4.11 15.48
CA TYR A 269 15.96 5.11 16.29
C TYR A 269 14.72 5.67 15.59
N MET A 270 14.81 5.93 14.29
CA MET A 270 13.66 6.40 13.51
C MET A 270 12.53 5.36 13.49
N ILE A 271 12.85 4.09 13.25
CA ILE A 271 11.88 2.99 13.26
C ILE A 271 11.24 2.87 14.65
N ALA A 272 12.04 2.90 15.72
CA ALA A 272 11.57 2.83 17.11
C ALA A 272 10.66 4.02 17.48
N ASN A 273 10.96 5.22 16.99
CA ASN A 273 10.15 6.42 17.26
C ASN A 273 8.81 6.46 16.46
N GLY A 274 8.57 5.53 15.56
CA GLY A 274 7.29 5.43 14.84
C GLY A 274 7.01 6.57 13.86
N ARG A 275 8.03 7.37 13.48
CA ARG A 275 7.84 8.56 12.65
C ARG A 275 9.03 8.81 11.74
N GLY A 276 8.74 9.09 10.45
CA GLY A 276 9.71 9.49 9.45
C GLY A 276 10.16 10.95 9.55
N LYS A 277 11.08 11.34 8.69
CA LYS A 277 11.64 12.70 8.63
C LYS A 277 10.64 13.68 7.99
N GLY A 278 10.49 14.85 8.60
CA GLY A 278 9.77 15.95 7.97
C GLY A 278 10.48 16.46 6.72
N ARG A 279 9.75 16.70 5.64
CA ARG A 279 10.27 17.25 4.37
C ARG A 279 9.36 18.34 3.85
N MET A 280 9.93 19.31 3.16
CA MET A 280 9.17 20.34 2.47
C MET A 280 8.85 19.90 1.02
N THR A 281 7.73 20.39 0.50
CA THR A 281 7.42 20.29 -0.92
C THR A 281 8.20 21.35 -1.69
N THR A 282 8.36 21.17 -3.00
CA THR A 282 8.97 22.17 -3.89
C THR A 282 8.21 23.49 -3.93
N LYS A 283 6.93 23.48 -3.51
CA LYS A 283 6.04 24.67 -3.47
C LYS A 283 5.98 25.32 -2.07
N GLY A 284 6.88 24.96 -1.12
CA GLY A 284 6.97 25.59 0.20
C GLY A 284 6.04 25.03 1.28
N GLY A 285 5.26 23.97 1.02
CA GLY A 285 4.44 23.28 2.02
C GLY A 285 5.16 22.10 2.67
N ALA A 286 4.70 21.60 3.81
CA ALA A 286 5.19 20.37 4.41
C ALA A 286 4.64 19.14 3.68
N LYS A 287 5.50 18.16 3.35
CA LYS A 287 5.05 16.83 2.93
C LYS A 287 4.45 16.08 4.12
N LYS A 288 3.43 15.26 3.85
CA LYS A 288 2.88 14.35 4.86
C LYS A 288 4.01 13.45 5.37
N VAL A 289 4.22 13.44 6.68
CA VAL A 289 5.23 12.61 7.34
C VAL A 289 4.68 11.21 7.48
N PHE A 290 5.46 10.21 7.11
CA PHE A 290 5.13 8.81 7.39
C PHE A 290 5.12 8.56 8.90
N THR A 291 4.13 7.82 9.36
CA THR A 291 4.02 7.34 10.74
C THR A 291 3.68 5.86 10.74
N TRP A 292 4.09 5.16 11.77
CA TRP A 292 3.81 3.75 11.96
C TRP A 292 3.80 3.36 13.43
N ALA A 293 3.15 2.26 13.74
CA ALA A 293 3.24 1.55 15.01
C ALA A 293 3.45 0.09 14.67
N LEU A 294 4.63 -0.45 14.92
CA LEU A 294 5.04 -1.78 14.51
C LEU A 294 5.87 -2.46 15.60
N THR A 295 6.14 -3.75 15.45
CA THR A 295 7.21 -4.41 16.19
C THR A 295 8.39 -4.68 15.26
N LEU A 296 9.63 -4.55 15.78
CA LEU A 296 10.84 -4.83 15.03
C LEU A 296 11.47 -6.13 15.51
N VAL A 297 11.76 -7.05 14.59
CA VAL A 297 12.64 -8.20 14.83
C VAL A 297 13.89 -8.02 13.98
N SER A 298 15.04 -8.01 14.65
CA SER A 298 16.34 -7.82 14.03
C SER A 298 17.29 -8.95 14.39
N THR A 299 18.25 -9.25 13.53
CA THR A 299 19.29 -10.24 13.79
C THR A 299 20.68 -9.69 13.48
N GLY A 300 21.71 -10.33 14.06
CA GLY A 300 23.11 -10.02 13.79
C GLY A 300 24.07 -10.92 14.55
N GLU A 301 25.36 -10.75 14.30
CA GLU A 301 26.40 -11.44 15.08
C GLU A 301 26.81 -10.64 16.31
N GLN A 302 26.56 -9.34 16.31
CA GLN A 302 26.90 -8.38 17.35
C GLN A 302 25.63 -7.82 18.02
N THR A 303 25.79 -7.29 19.22
CA THR A 303 24.75 -6.46 19.84
C THR A 303 24.57 -5.14 19.06
N THR A 304 23.42 -4.48 19.26
CA THR A 304 23.17 -3.16 18.66
C THR A 304 24.19 -2.11 19.13
N ASP A 305 24.68 -2.20 20.36
CA ASP A 305 25.70 -1.28 20.91
C ASP A 305 27.08 -1.52 20.32
N GLU A 306 27.49 -2.77 20.14
CA GLU A 306 28.73 -3.12 19.44
C GLU A 306 28.71 -2.67 18.00
N ALA A 307 27.63 -2.93 17.27
CA ALA A 307 27.44 -2.46 15.90
C ALA A 307 27.51 -0.93 15.82
N LYS A 308 26.95 -0.21 16.81
CA LYS A 308 27.05 1.25 16.89
C LYS A 308 28.48 1.72 17.10
N ARG A 309 29.21 1.14 18.06
CA ARG A 309 30.62 1.52 18.36
C ARG A 309 31.52 1.31 17.17
N GLU A 310 31.44 0.14 16.52
CA GLU A 310 32.23 -0.18 15.33
C GLU A 310 32.03 0.85 14.20
N LYS A 311 30.78 1.26 13.94
CA LYS A 311 30.46 2.20 12.85
C LYS A 311 30.70 3.67 13.20
N THR A 312 30.68 4.05 14.48
CA THR A 312 30.89 5.45 14.90
C THR A 312 32.34 5.77 15.28
N GLY A 313 33.19 4.75 15.45
CA GLY A 313 34.59 4.94 15.88
C GLY A 313 34.71 5.52 17.30
N LYS A 314 33.66 5.49 18.10
CA LYS A 314 33.69 5.90 19.51
C LYS A 314 33.76 4.67 20.38
N ALA A 315 34.87 4.52 21.09
CA ALA A 315 35.03 3.54 22.15
C ALA A 315 34.14 3.83 23.34
#